data_47ee2e4ce31f61e123c9b550774e85c3
#
_entry.id   47ee2e4ce31f61e123c9b550774e85c3
#
_cell.length_a   1.000
_cell.length_b   1.000
_cell.length_c   1.000
_cell.angle_alpha   90.00
_cell.angle_beta   90.00
_cell.angle_gamma   90.00
#
_symmetry.space_group_name_H-M   'P 1'
#
loop_
_entity.id
_entity.type
_entity.pdbx_description
1 polymer ?
#
loop_
_entity_poly.entity_id
_entity_poly.type
_entity_poly.pdbx_seq_one_letter_code
_entity_poly.pdbx_strand_id
1 'polypeptide(L)'
;NDFITGSLGTPEAQVIVPRVVEKIQGFEGLVLFTQDTHGEDYLQTQEGKNLPVEHCRKGAWGWQLEPRVEAVRTSTPIEKSTFGSKGLAEVLKARHTYEEPLEEIQLVGLCTDICVISNALLLKAYLPEVPLTVDASCCAGVTPESHQRALEAMEACQIRVVRP
;
A
#
# COMPACT_ATOMS: atom_id res chain seq x y z
N ASN A 1 6.86 4.24 9.34
CA ASN A 1 6.52 4.82 10.66
C ASN A 1 5.71 6.12 10.54
N ASP A 2 6.00 7.00 9.54
CA ASP A 2 5.33 8.30 9.43
C ASP A 2 3.82 8.20 9.28
N PHE A 3 3.31 7.17 8.59
CA PHE A 3 1.87 6.95 8.45
C PHE A 3 1.21 6.26 9.65
N ILE A 4 1.96 5.82 10.64
CA ILE A 4 1.43 5.10 11.82
C ILE A 4 1.46 5.99 13.07
N THR A 5 2.64 6.45 13.46
CA THR A 5 2.86 7.24 14.68
C THR A 5 3.67 8.52 14.41
N GLY A 6 4.15 8.73 13.20
CA GLY A 6 4.95 9.89 12.79
C GLY A 6 4.10 11.03 12.26
N SER A 7 4.66 11.82 11.33
CA SER A 7 4.12 13.11 10.87
C SER A 7 2.73 13.03 10.22
N LEU A 8 2.37 11.91 9.66
CA LEU A 8 1.07 11.64 9.00
C LEU A 8 0.30 10.49 9.67
N GLY A 9 0.66 10.14 10.91
CA GLY A 9 0.05 9.05 11.65
C GLY A 9 -1.39 9.36 12.07
N THR A 10 -2.24 8.32 12.08
CA THR A 10 -3.63 8.40 12.53
C THR A 10 -3.96 7.28 13.53
N PRO A 11 -4.96 7.44 14.40
CA PRO A 11 -5.42 6.35 15.27
C PRO A 11 -5.86 5.12 14.46
N GLU A 12 -6.55 5.32 13.35
CA GLU A 12 -7.03 4.26 12.45
C GLU A 12 -5.86 3.46 11.86
N ALA A 13 -4.79 4.14 11.47
CA ALA A 13 -3.56 3.50 10.97
C ALA A 13 -2.90 2.60 12.03
N GLN A 14 -2.91 3.02 13.29
CA GLN A 14 -2.35 2.21 14.38
C GLN A 14 -3.17 0.96 14.67
N VAL A 15 -4.49 1.04 14.55
CA VAL A 15 -5.42 -0.08 14.81
C VAL A 15 -5.26 -1.21 13.82
N ILE A 16 -4.93 -0.93 12.56
CA ILE A 16 -4.79 -1.99 11.55
C ILE A 16 -3.49 -2.79 11.66
N VAL A 17 -2.44 -2.26 12.29
CA VAL A 17 -1.11 -2.89 12.30
C VAL A 17 -1.13 -4.35 12.79
N PRO A 18 -1.78 -4.70 13.91
CA PRO A 18 -1.83 -6.10 14.35
C PRO A 18 -2.49 -7.02 13.32
N ARG A 19 -3.57 -6.55 12.66
CA ARG A 19 -4.29 -7.32 11.63
C ARG A 19 -3.44 -7.52 10.38
N VAL A 20 -2.69 -6.49 9.98
CA VAL A 20 -1.74 -6.59 8.86
C VAL A 20 -0.64 -7.61 9.16
N VAL A 21 -0.08 -7.59 10.37
CA VAL A 21 0.94 -8.56 10.80
C VAL A 21 0.38 -9.97 10.78
N GLU A 22 -0.79 -10.21 11.36
CA GLU A 22 -1.46 -11.50 11.36
C GLU A 22 -1.74 -11.99 9.93
N LYS A 23 -2.22 -11.10 9.06
CA LYS A 23 -2.47 -11.43 7.65
C LYS A 23 -1.20 -11.80 6.90
N ILE A 24 -0.09 -11.08 7.11
CA ILE A 24 1.21 -11.43 6.51
C ILE A 24 1.67 -12.81 6.97
N GLN A 25 1.57 -13.11 8.26
CA GLN A 25 2.00 -14.38 8.82
C GLN A 25 1.16 -15.58 8.35
N GLY A 26 -0.15 -15.35 8.13
CA GLY A 26 -1.07 -16.39 7.68
C GLY A 26 -1.22 -16.50 6.16
N PHE A 27 -0.53 -15.66 5.36
CA PHE A 27 -0.69 -15.67 3.92
C PHE A 27 0.16 -16.75 3.25
N GLU A 28 -0.50 -17.68 2.57
CA GLU A 28 0.14 -18.73 1.79
C GLU A 28 0.44 -18.24 0.36
N GLY A 29 1.49 -17.43 0.22
CA GLY A 29 1.87 -16.87 -1.07
C GLY A 29 3.02 -15.89 -0.98
N LEU A 30 3.31 -15.23 -2.09
CA LEU A 30 4.35 -14.20 -2.15
C LEU A 30 3.86 -12.91 -1.51
N VAL A 31 4.54 -12.45 -0.47
CA VAL A 31 4.29 -11.15 0.14
C VAL A 31 5.32 -10.13 -0.37
N LEU A 32 4.83 -9.05 -0.98
CA LEU A 32 5.63 -7.93 -1.45
C LEU A 32 5.29 -6.67 -0.63
N PHE A 33 6.30 -5.84 -0.42
CA PHE A 33 6.16 -4.58 0.32
C PHE A 33 6.47 -3.42 -0.60
N THR A 34 5.66 -2.37 -0.57
CA THR A 34 5.99 -1.07 -1.15
C THR A 34 6.31 -0.09 -0.03
N GLN A 35 7.32 0.74 -0.24
CA GLN A 35 7.78 1.70 0.75
C GLN A 35 7.84 3.08 0.14
N ASP A 36 7.05 3.98 0.68
CA ASP A 36 7.07 5.38 0.28
C ASP A 36 8.43 6.00 0.59
N THR A 37 9.01 6.70 -0.39
CA THR A 37 10.41 7.13 -0.29
C THR A 37 10.60 8.48 -0.95
N HIS A 38 10.95 9.48 -0.15
CA HIS A 38 11.21 10.84 -0.60
C HIS A 38 12.66 11.27 -0.38
N GLY A 39 13.16 12.13 -1.28
CA GLY A 39 14.46 12.76 -1.20
C GLY A 39 14.44 14.05 -0.38
N GLU A 40 15.59 14.71 -0.33
CA GLU A 40 15.76 16.01 0.35
C GLU A 40 14.99 17.15 -0.34
N ASP A 41 14.66 16.97 -1.59
CA ASP A 41 13.92 17.91 -2.42
C ASP A 41 12.38 17.77 -2.33
N TYR A 42 11.86 16.98 -1.36
CA TYR A 42 10.43 16.70 -1.22
C TYR A 42 9.55 17.96 -1.33
N LEU A 43 9.87 19.01 -0.56
CA LEU A 43 9.09 20.25 -0.55
C LEU A 43 9.10 21.01 -1.90
N GLN A 44 9.99 20.65 -2.82
CA GLN A 44 10.07 21.22 -4.17
C GLN A 44 9.27 20.40 -5.19
N THR A 45 8.87 19.18 -4.83
CA THR A 45 8.06 18.30 -5.67
C THR A 45 6.61 18.81 -5.77
N GLN A 46 5.85 18.29 -6.73
CA GLN A 46 4.41 18.57 -6.86
C GLN A 46 3.65 18.13 -5.60
N GLU A 47 4.01 16.97 -5.06
CA GLU A 47 3.41 16.44 -3.83
C GLU A 47 3.72 17.33 -2.63
N GLY A 48 4.98 17.69 -2.43
CA GLY A 48 5.39 18.54 -1.32
C GLY A 48 4.81 19.95 -1.37
N LYS A 49 4.48 20.48 -2.56
CA LYS A 49 3.76 21.76 -2.69
C LYS A 49 2.30 21.65 -2.26
N ASN A 50 1.66 20.51 -2.48
CA ASN A 50 0.29 20.24 -2.07
C ASN A 50 0.17 19.79 -0.61
N LEU A 51 1.14 19.04 -0.12
CA LEU A 51 1.25 18.56 1.25
C LEU A 51 2.63 18.95 1.83
N PRO A 52 2.80 20.15 2.38
CA PRO A 52 4.09 20.63 2.87
C PRO A 52 4.45 20.03 4.24
N VAL A 53 4.35 18.73 4.35
CA VAL A 53 4.70 17.92 5.53
C VAL A 53 5.72 16.88 5.10
N GLU A 54 6.99 17.11 5.45
CA GLU A 54 8.05 16.13 5.15
C GLU A 54 7.74 14.80 5.82
N HIS A 55 7.77 13.74 5.05
CA HIS A 55 7.54 12.38 5.50
C HIS A 55 8.33 11.39 4.66
N CYS A 56 8.49 10.18 5.15
CA CYS A 56 9.17 9.07 4.48
C CYS A 56 10.51 9.48 3.82
N ARG A 57 11.24 10.39 4.48
CA ARG A 57 12.58 10.81 4.03
C ARG A 57 13.53 9.62 4.11
N LYS A 58 14.13 9.26 2.98
CA LYS A 58 15.03 8.11 2.88
C LYS A 58 16.10 8.11 3.96
N GLY A 59 16.20 7.02 4.72
CA GLY A 59 17.13 6.86 5.83
C GLY A 59 16.65 7.42 7.17
N ALA A 60 15.58 8.22 7.21
CA ALA A 60 15.00 8.71 8.46
C ALA A 60 14.17 7.64 9.17
N TRP A 61 13.91 7.84 10.46
CA TRP A 61 13.04 6.93 11.23
C TRP A 61 11.63 6.78 10.63
N GLY A 62 11.05 7.87 10.17
CA GLY A 62 9.71 7.88 9.57
C GLY A 62 9.59 7.02 8.32
N TRP A 63 10.67 6.93 7.53
CA TRP A 63 10.76 6.09 6.34
C TRP A 63 10.81 4.59 6.65
N GLN A 64 11.36 4.20 7.80
CA GLN A 64 11.46 2.78 8.16
C GLN A 64 10.07 2.16 8.31
N LEU A 65 9.96 0.87 8.00
CA LEU A 65 8.73 0.13 8.25
C LEU A 65 8.38 0.14 9.75
N GLU A 66 7.11 -0.01 10.05
CA GLU A 66 6.67 -0.19 11.42
C GLU A 66 7.30 -1.45 12.00
N PRO A 67 7.86 -1.42 13.23
CA PRO A 67 8.71 -2.51 13.74
C PRO A 67 8.09 -3.91 13.73
N ARG A 68 6.78 -4.03 13.99
CA ARG A 68 6.06 -5.32 13.96
C ARG A 68 5.90 -5.84 12.53
N VAL A 69 5.72 -4.95 11.55
CA VAL A 69 5.66 -5.28 10.13
C VAL A 69 7.08 -5.66 9.63
N GLU A 70 8.11 -4.91 10.04
CA GLU A 70 9.50 -5.25 9.73
C GLU A 70 9.88 -6.63 10.26
N ALA A 71 9.41 -7.00 11.47
CA ALA A 71 9.72 -8.31 12.08
C ALA A 71 9.15 -9.51 11.29
N VAL A 72 8.10 -9.30 10.49
CA VAL A 72 7.48 -10.35 9.67
C VAL A 72 7.76 -10.19 8.17
N ARG A 73 8.61 -9.25 7.80
CA ARG A 73 8.96 -8.96 6.41
C ARG A 73 9.76 -10.11 5.78
N THR A 74 9.30 -10.56 4.62
CA THR A 74 9.88 -11.69 3.88
C THR A 74 10.60 -11.29 2.58
N SER A 75 10.46 -10.03 2.15
CA SER A 75 11.08 -9.53 0.92
C SER A 75 11.62 -8.11 1.08
N THR A 76 12.57 -7.73 0.24
CA THR A 76 13.05 -6.35 0.19
C THR A 76 11.93 -5.42 -0.30
N PRO A 77 11.63 -4.32 0.41
CA PRO A 77 10.61 -3.39 -0.03
C PRO A 77 10.95 -2.75 -1.38
N ILE A 78 9.93 -2.55 -2.19
CA ILE A 78 10.00 -1.81 -3.45
C ILE A 78 9.81 -0.33 -3.09
N GLU A 79 10.88 0.44 -3.13
CA GLU A 79 10.82 1.88 -2.91
C GLU A 79 10.01 2.55 -4.04
N LYS A 80 9.19 3.52 -3.67
CA LYS A 80 8.39 4.31 -4.60
C LYS A 80 8.35 5.78 -4.18
N SER A 81 8.39 6.69 -5.13
CA SER A 81 8.27 8.13 -4.95
C SER A 81 6.92 8.67 -5.46
N THR A 82 5.96 7.81 -5.70
CA THR A 82 4.62 8.11 -6.22
C THR A 82 3.59 7.26 -5.51
N PHE A 83 2.33 7.65 -5.51
CA PHE A 83 1.27 6.90 -4.81
C PHE A 83 1.13 5.47 -5.31
N GLY A 84 1.03 5.26 -6.63
CA GLY A 84 1.11 3.94 -7.24
C GLY A 84 2.55 3.55 -7.53
N SER A 85 2.90 2.29 -7.33
CA SER A 85 4.23 1.73 -7.58
C SER A 85 4.33 1.09 -8.96
N LYS A 86 4.98 1.76 -9.90
CA LYS A 86 5.30 1.17 -11.22
C LYS A 86 6.15 -0.09 -11.06
N GLY A 87 7.15 -0.06 -10.16
CA GLY A 87 8.01 -1.20 -9.92
C GLY A 87 7.26 -2.43 -9.42
N LEU A 88 6.25 -2.25 -8.54
CA LEU A 88 5.37 -3.35 -8.12
C LEU A 88 4.60 -3.93 -9.32
N ALA A 89 4.01 -3.06 -10.14
CA ALA A 89 3.24 -3.50 -11.31
C ALA A 89 4.12 -4.28 -12.32
N GLU A 90 5.34 -3.81 -12.55
CA GLU A 90 6.31 -4.48 -13.43
C GLU A 90 6.74 -5.85 -12.87
N VAL A 91 7.04 -5.93 -11.58
CA VAL A 91 7.40 -7.20 -10.91
C VAL A 91 6.26 -8.21 -11.01
N LEU A 92 5.02 -7.79 -10.72
CA LEU A 92 3.88 -8.70 -10.79
C LEU A 92 3.54 -9.10 -12.23
N LYS A 93 3.64 -8.17 -13.18
CA LYS A 93 3.46 -8.48 -14.60
C LYS A 93 4.50 -9.49 -15.12
N ALA A 94 5.76 -9.35 -14.71
CA ALA A 94 6.82 -10.27 -15.07
C ALA A 94 6.63 -11.68 -14.46
N ARG A 95 5.98 -11.76 -13.29
CA ARG A 95 5.67 -13.04 -12.62
C ARG A 95 4.42 -13.74 -13.16
N HIS A 96 3.50 -12.99 -13.75
CA HIS A 96 2.29 -13.54 -14.34
C HIS A 96 2.60 -14.11 -15.72
N THR A 97 2.86 -15.40 -15.79
CA THR A 97 3.14 -16.12 -17.05
C THR A 97 2.00 -17.09 -17.39
N TYR A 98 2.05 -17.68 -18.58
CA TYR A 98 1.07 -18.70 -18.99
C TYR A 98 1.22 -19.99 -18.16
N GLU A 99 2.46 -20.36 -17.82
CA GLU A 99 2.78 -21.55 -17.04
C GLU A 99 2.54 -21.36 -15.54
N GLU A 100 2.76 -20.14 -15.03
CA GLU A 100 2.60 -19.78 -13.61
C GLU A 100 1.74 -18.50 -13.50
N PRO A 101 0.42 -18.59 -13.71
CA PRO A 101 -0.45 -17.43 -13.59
C PRO A 101 -0.63 -17.02 -12.13
N LEU A 102 -0.69 -15.71 -11.88
CA LEU A 102 -1.14 -15.20 -10.59
C LEU A 102 -2.64 -15.51 -10.42
N GLU A 103 -2.99 -16.19 -9.36
CA GLU A 103 -4.37 -16.56 -9.05
C GLU A 103 -5.17 -15.39 -8.48
N GLU A 104 -4.55 -14.59 -7.62
CA GLU A 104 -5.16 -13.42 -6.98
C GLU A 104 -4.05 -12.45 -6.51
N ILE A 105 -4.36 -11.18 -6.45
CA ILE A 105 -3.55 -10.17 -5.78
C ILE A 105 -4.38 -9.55 -4.66
N GLN A 106 -3.87 -9.62 -3.42
CA GLN A 106 -4.50 -8.98 -2.26
C GLN A 106 -3.71 -7.76 -1.82
N LEU A 107 -4.40 -6.65 -1.59
CA LEU A 107 -3.82 -5.38 -1.15
C LEU A 107 -4.24 -5.06 0.28
N VAL A 108 -3.26 -4.66 1.09
CA VAL A 108 -3.43 -4.19 2.47
C VAL A 108 -2.51 -3.00 2.72
N GLY A 109 -2.78 -2.24 3.76
CA GLY A 109 -1.90 -1.17 4.24
C GLY A 109 -2.48 0.24 4.12
N LEU A 110 -1.62 1.21 3.87
CA LEU A 110 -1.90 2.63 4.01
C LEU A 110 -1.45 3.44 2.78
N CYS A 111 -2.09 4.53 2.50
CA CYS A 111 -3.45 4.89 2.91
C CYS A 111 -4.44 4.36 1.88
N THR A 112 -5.61 3.91 2.32
CA THR A 112 -6.64 3.33 1.44
C THR A 112 -6.97 4.26 0.28
N ASP A 113 -7.14 5.54 0.57
CA ASP A 113 -7.57 6.62 -0.32
C ASP A 113 -6.42 7.27 -1.11
N ILE A 114 -5.19 6.81 -0.93
CA ILE A 114 -4.01 7.34 -1.63
C ILE A 114 -3.25 6.18 -2.29
N CYS A 115 -2.35 5.52 -1.55
CA CYS A 115 -1.45 4.51 -2.12
C CYS A 115 -2.17 3.20 -2.46
N VAL A 116 -3.12 2.75 -1.63
CA VAL A 116 -3.82 1.48 -1.87
C VAL A 116 -4.67 1.57 -3.14
N ILE A 117 -5.55 2.57 -3.25
CA ILE A 117 -6.37 2.75 -4.46
C ILE A 117 -5.50 3.00 -5.69
N SER A 118 -4.42 3.79 -5.59
CA SER A 118 -3.52 4.05 -6.71
C SER A 118 -2.85 2.77 -7.22
N ASN A 119 -2.40 1.90 -6.32
CA ASN A 119 -1.85 0.60 -6.70
C ASN A 119 -2.93 -0.34 -7.24
N ALA A 120 -4.11 -0.38 -6.63
CA ALA A 120 -5.21 -1.22 -7.07
C ALA A 120 -5.62 -0.91 -8.53
N LEU A 121 -5.81 0.37 -8.86
CA LEU A 121 -6.15 0.81 -10.22
C LEU A 121 -5.01 0.57 -11.20
N LEU A 122 -3.76 0.82 -10.80
CA LEU A 122 -2.58 0.56 -11.62
C LEU A 122 -2.46 -0.92 -11.94
N LEU A 123 -2.58 -1.79 -10.94
CA LEU A 123 -2.52 -3.24 -11.11
C LEU A 123 -3.68 -3.76 -11.97
N LYS A 124 -4.88 -3.20 -11.81
CA LYS A 124 -6.03 -3.54 -12.67
C LYS A 124 -5.78 -3.20 -14.14
N ALA A 125 -5.02 -2.14 -14.41
CA ALA A 125 -4.62 -1.79 -15.78
C ALA A 125 -3.51 -2.70 -16.35
N TYR A 126 -2.55 -3.11 -15.51
CA TYR A 126 -1.44 -3.99 -15.92
C TYR A 126 -1.84 -5.45 -16.05
N LEU A 127 -2.78 -5.91 -15.22
CA LEU A 127 -3.21 -7.31 -15.05
C LEU A 127 -4.74 -7.37 -14.99
N PRO A 128 -5.45 -7.01 -16.07
CA PRO A 128 -6.91 -6.84 -16.07
C PRO A 128 -7.68 -8.12 -15.72
N GLU A 129 -7.10 -9.28 -16.03
CA GLU A 129 -7.74 -10.58 -15.81
C GLU A 129 -7.40 -11.22 -14.45
N VAL A 130 -6.40 -10.68 -13.73
CA VAL A 130 -6.05 -11.19 -12.39
C VAL A 130 -7.03 -10.63 -11.38
N PRO A 131 -7.70 -11.47 -10.58
CA PRO A 131 -8.56 -11.01 -9.48
C PRO A 131 -7.79 -10.12 -8.50
N LEU A 132 -8.36 -8.95 -8.19
CA LEU A 132 -7.82 -8.01 -7.22
C LEU A 132 -8.74 -7.91 -6.02
N THR A 133 -8.18 -8.04 -4.83
CA THR A 133 -8.90 -7.93 -3.56
C THR A 133 -8.24 -6.89 -2.66
N VAL A 134 -9.03 -6.08 -1.99
CA VAL A 134 -8.60 -5.18 -0.91
C VAL A 134 -9.26 -5.63 0.38
N ASP A 135 -8.46 -5.88 1.41
CA ASP A 135 -8.96 -6.21 2.75
C ASP A 135 -9.12 -4.92 3.55
N ALA A 136 -10.37 -4.46 3.64
CA ALA A 136 -10.69 -3.21 4.33
C ALA A 136 -10.33 -3.24 5.82
N SER A 137 -10.33 -4.42 6.45
CA SER A 137 -9.95 -4.56 7.87
C SER A 137 -8.45 -4.37 8.12
N CYS A 138 -7.65 -4.49 7.07
CA CYS A 138 -6.20 -4.31 7.03
C CYS A 138 -5.79 -3.02 6.32
N CYS A 139 -6.72 -2.10 6.09
CA CYS A 139 -6.48 -0.79 5.47
C CYS A 139 -7.03 0.35 6.33
N ALA A 140 -6.40 1.51 6.25
CA ALA A 140 -6.91 2.74 6.82
C ALA A 140 -6.65 3.91 5.86
N GLY A 141 -7.59 4.83 5.76
CA GLY A 141 -7.47 6.07 4.99
C GLY A 141 -6.96 7.23 5.85
N VAL A 142 -6.83 8.39 5.24
CA VAL A 142 -6.51 9.64 5.96
C VAL A 142 -7.65 10.00 6.93
N THR A 143 -8.89 9.74 6.54
CA THR A 143 -10.07 9.80 7.41
C THR A 143 -10.96 8.58 7.18
N PRO A 144 -11.86 8.22 8.14
CA PRO A 144 -12.85 7.17 7.92
C PRO A 144 -13.71 7.39 6.67
N GLU A 145 -14.09 8.63 6.40
CA GLU A 145 -14.93 8.98 5.25
C GLU A 145 -14.17 8.81 3.92
N SER A 146 -12.91 9.22 3.86
CA SER A 146 -12.08 9.05 2.65
C SER A 146 -11.73 7.59 2.41
N HIS A 147 -11.50 6.81 3.48
CA HIS A 147 -11.35 5.37 3.42
C HIS A 147 -12.56 4.71 2.74
N GLN A 148 -13.78 5.00 3.23
CA GLN A 148 -15.00 4.41 2.70
C GLN A 148 -15.22 4.79 1.22
N ARG A 149 -15.03 6.07 0.86
CA ARG A 149 -15.12 6.53 -0.54
C ARG A 149 -14.15 5.81 -1.47
N ALA A 150 -12.92 5.57 -1.01
CA ALA A 150 -11.93 4.86 -1.80
C ALA A 150 -12.29 3.39 -2.01
N LEU A 151 -12.83 2.72 -0.98
CA LEU A 151 -13.34 1.35 -1.11
C LEU A 151 -14.48 1.28 -2.13
N GLU A 152 -15.44 2.17 -2.07
CA GLU A 152 -16.56 2.25 -3.03
C GLU A 152 -16.07 2.53 -4.47
N ALA A 153 -15.08 3.40 -4.63
CA ALA A 153 -14.46 3.67 -5.93
C ALA A 153 -13.75 2.44 -6.50
N MET A 154 -13.06 1.69 -5.66
CA MET A 154 -12.41 0.43 -6.07
C MET A 154 -13.43 -0.64 -6.46
N GLU A 155 -14.54 -0.78 -5.73
CA GLU A 155 -15.65 -1.67 -6.09
C GLU A 155 -16.26 -1.30 -7.44
N ALA A 156 -16.47 -0.02 -7.72
CA ALA A 156 -16.94 0.46 -9.02
C ALA A 156 -15.98 0.09 -10.17
N CYS A 157 -14.68 -0.03 -9.87
CA CYS A 157 -13.64 -0.50 -10.81
C CYS A 157 -13.45 -2.02 -10.80
N GLN A 158 -14.40 -2.79 -10.29
CA GLN A 158 -14.38 -4.27 -10.25
C GLN A 158 -13.23 -4.86 -9.40
N ILE A 159 -12.80 -4.14 -8.38
CA ILE A 159 -11.88 -4.64 -7.37
C ILE A 159 -12.72 -5.12 -6.18
N ARG A 160 -12.50 -6.36 -5.76
CA ARG A 160 -13.22 -6.94 -4.63
C ARG A 160 -12.79 -6.29 -3.33
N VAL A 161 -13.73 -5.85 -2.53
CA VAL A 161 -13.48 -5.34 -1.18
C VAL A 161 -14.01 -6.34 -0.16
N VAL A 162 -13.11 -6.88 0.67
CA VAL A 162 -13.47 -7.74 1.81
C VAL A 162 -13.60 -6.85 3.04
N ARG A 163 -14.74 -6.93 3.69
CA ARG A 163 -15.06 -6.23 4.95
C ARG A 163 -15.07 -7.23 6.11
N PRO A 164 -14.80 -6.78 7.36
CA PRO A 164 -14.85 -7.65 8.54
C PRO A 164 -16.27 -8.17 8.80
#